data_8cec9a72b664550689c55cc8b1ee1965
#
_entry.id   8cec9a72b664550689c55cc8b1ee1965
#
_cell.length_a   1.000
_cell.length_b   1.000
_cell.length_c   1.000
_cell.angle_alpha   90.00
_cell.angle_beta   90.00
_cell.angle_gamma   90.00
#
_symmetry.space_group_name_H-M   'P 1'
#
loop_
_entity.id
_entity.type
_entity.pdbx_description
1 polymer ?
#
loop_
_entity_poly.entity_id
_entity_poly.type
_entity_poly.pdbx_seq_one_letter_code
_entity_poly.pdbx_strand_id
1 'polypeptide(L)'
;MIRRPPRSTLSSSSAASDVYKRQVYVVGTGNTGAAGAFMTLGIVYFIIMIIAAFQYRVPQEGWKPKGYEPPSEKESAAKMKTLNNVHINQAIKTPQFYQLWIVLCFNVSAGIGVIGVAKTMMSEIFGSAPAGSEMANMVTAGFAGTYVLMISVFNMCGRIIWASLSDYIGRKNTYHCFFVLGTLLYLSIPFTANAVSVDPKIMYLVMFYAATMIIFTMYGGGFATIPAYLADMFGTMHVGGIHGRLLTAWSTAGVIGPVAIAELRKLSVSNSLDKLVATIDP
;
A
#
# COMPACT_ATOMS: atom_id res chain seq x y z
N MET A 1 -17.64 6.64 45.78
CA MET A 1 -18.68 6.05 44.91
C MET A 1 -18.71 6.85 43.59
N ILE A 2 -17.99 6.41 42.56
CA ILE A 2 -17.97 7.09 41.28
C ILE A 2 -19.18 6.57 40.48
N ARG A 3 -20.18 7.44 40.29
CA ARG A 3 -21.33 7.13 39.43
C ARG A 3 -20.89 7.01 37.99
N ARG A 4 -21.07 5.85 37.36
CA ARG A 4 -20.92 5.69 35.91
C ARG A 4 -21.92 6.62 35.22
N PRO A 5 -21.50 7.37 34.17
CA PRO A 5 -22.45 8.16 33.39
C PRO A 5 -23.47 7.23 32.72
N PRO A 6 -24.73 7.68 32.56
CA PRO A 6 -25.80 6.87 32.00
C PRO A 6 -25.45 6.50 30.54
N ARG A 7 -25.73 5.25 30.16
CA ARG A 7 -25.46 4.68 28.81
C ARG A 7 -26.11 5.45 27.64
N SER A 8 -27.04 6.35 27.94
CA SER A 8 -27.76 7.15 26.94
C SER A 8 -26.96 8.29 26.32
N THR A 9 -25.86 8.73 26.96
CA THR A 9 -25.03 9.84 26.43
C THR A 9 -23.99 9.41 25.37
N LEU A 10 -23.73 8.12 25.24
CA LEU A 10 -22.82 7.58 24.21
C LEU A 10 -23.52 7.32 22.86
N SER A 11 -24.87 7.32 22.84
CA SER A 11 -25.65 7.05 21.61
C SER A 11 -26.01 8.30 20.81
N SER A 12 -25.73 9.49 21.32
CA SER A 12 -26.16 10.76 20.71
C SER A 12 -25.03 11.57 20.03
N SER A 13 -23.81 11.07 19.97
CA SER A 13 -22.82 11.73 19.08
C SER A 13 -23.15 11.39 17.62
N SER A 14 -23.57 12.38 16.86
CA SER A 14 -23.95 12.25 15.45
C SER A 14 -22.85 11.55 14.60
N ALA A 15 -21.60 11.75 14.94
CA ALA A 15 -20.46 11.08 14.29
C ALA A 15 -20.42 9.57 14.59
N ALA A 16 -20.71 9.14 15.82
CA ALA A 16 -20.79 7.72 16.16
C ALA A 16 -21.99 7.06 15.47
N SER A 17 -23.13 7.76 15.40
CA SER A 17 -24.34 7.22 14.74
C SER A 17 -24.17 7.08 13.22
N ASP A 18 -23.43 7.94 12.56
CA ASP A 18 -23.19 7.85 11.12
C ASP A 18 -22.21 6.73 10.74
N VAL A 19 -21.21 6.48 11.56
CA VAL A 19 -20.31 5.33 11.38
C VAL A 19 -21.05 4.02 11.67
N TYR A 20 -21.88 4.00 12.69
CA TYR A 20 -22.64 2.80 13.08
C TYR A 20 -23.86 2.52 12.19
N LYS A 21 -24.51 3.52 11.62
CA LYS A 21 -25.64 3.33 10.69
C LYS A 21 -25.26 2.65 9.38
N ARG A 22 -23.99 2.67 8.99
CA ARG A 22 -23.48 1.96 7.81
C ARG A 22 -22.94 0.56 8.10
N GLN A 23 -22.80 0.19 9.36
CA GLN A 23 -22.40 -1.15 9.75
C GLN A 23 -23.64 -1.94 10.15
N VAL A 24 -23.94 -3.01 9.43
CA VAL A 24 -25.06 -3.90 9.75
C VAL A 24 -24.65 -4.73 10.98
N TYR A 25 -24.93 -4.19 12.17
CA TYR A 25 -24.79 -4.93 13.43
C TYR A 25 -26.14 -5.47 13.86
N VAL A 26 -26.17 -6.73 14.24
CA VAL A 26 -27.30 -7.25 15.03
C VAL A 26 -27.05 -6.83 16.50
N VAL A 27 -27.72 -5.79 16.92
CA VAL A 27 -27.55 -5.19 18.26
C VAL A 27 -27.76 -6.26 19.33
N GLY A 28 -26.78 -6.40 20.23
CA GLY A 28 -26.85 -7.33 21.37
C GLY A 28 -26.25 -8.73 21.13
N THR A 29 -25.89 -9.10 19.90
CA THR A 29 -25.31 -10.43 19.61
C THR A 29 -23.80 -10.41 19.45
N GLY A 30 -23.16 -9.23 19.41
CA GLY A 30 -21.74 -9.09 19.07
C GLY A 30 -21.41 -9.44 17.61
N ASN A 31 -22.41 -9.74 16.77
CA ASN A 31 -22.22 -10.12 15.39
C ASN A 31 -22.02 -8.88 14.50
N THR A 32 -20.83 -8.72 13.94
CA THR A 32 -20.48 -7.61 13.05
C THR A 32 -20.95 -7.83 11.60
N GLY A 33 -21.56 -8.97 11.28
CA GLY A 33 -21.88 -9.36 9.90
C GLY A 33 -20.66 -9.78 9.07
N ALA A 34 -19.46 -9.69 9.62
CA ALA A 34 -18.22 -10.01 8.91
C ALA A 34 -18.19 -11.46 8.42
N ALA A 35 -18.63 -12.41 9.25
CA ALA A 35 -18.68 -13.83 8.88
C ALA A 35 -19.57 -14.07 7.65
N GLY A 36 -20.77 -13.44 7.61
CA GLY A 36 -21.66 -13.54 6.46
C GLY A 36 -21.07 -12.90 5.19
N ALA A 37 -20.43 -11.75 5.32
CA ALA A 37 -19.75 -11.09 4.21
C ALA A 37 -18.61 -11.95 3.65
N PHE A 38 -17.76 -12.50 4.52
CA PHE A 38 -16.67 -13.38 4.10
C PHE A 38 -17.16 -14.67 3.46
N MET A 39 -18.22 -15.26 4.00
CA MET A 39 -18.81 -16.48 3.41
C MET A 39 -19.36 -16.19 2.00
N THR A 40 -20.11 -15.12 1.84
CA THR A 40 -20.69 -14.73 0.54
C THR A 40 -19.59 -14.46 -0.48
N LEU A 41 -18.58 -13.64 -0.13
CA LEU A 41 -17.44 -13.33 -0.99
C LEU A 41 -16.62 -14.60 -1.29
N GLY A 42 -16.42 -15.47 -0.32
CA GLY A 42 -15.72 -16.74 -0.49
C GLY A 42 -16.41 -17.65 -1.49
N ILE A 43 -17.73 -17.79 -1.44
CA ILE A 43 -18.51 -18.57 -2.39
C ILE A 43 -18.42 -17.95 -3.80
N VAL A 44 -18.59 -16.64 -3.93
CA VAL A 44 -18.49 -15.95 -5.23
C VAL A 44 -17.11 -16.14 -5.84
N TYR A 45 -16.04 -15.92 -5.07
CA TYR A 45 -14.67 -16.12 -5.55
C TYR A 45 -14.39 -17.57 -5.92
N PHE A 46 -14.87 -18.53 -5.13
CA PHE A 46 -14.71 -19.95 -5.42
C PHE A 46 -15.33 -20.31 -6.78
N ILE A 47 -16.57 -19.88 -7.04
CA ILE A 47 -17.27 -20.14 -8.30
C ILE A 47 -16.50 -19.50 -9.47
N ILE A 48 -16.14 -18.21 -9.37
CA ILE A 48 -15.41 -17.49 -10.43
C ILE A 48 -14.06 -18.17 -10.71
N MET A 49 -13.31 -18.51 -9.64
CA MET A 49 -12.00 -19.14 -9.79
C MET A 49 -12.07 -20.51 -10.42
N ILE A 50 -13.07 -21.33 -10.07
CA ILE A 50 -13.28 -22.64 -10.71
C ILE A 50 -13.59 -22.47 -12.19
N ILE A 51 -14.52 -21.59 -12.56
CA ILE A 51 -14.85 -21.32 -13.98
C ILE A 51 -13.59 -20.87 -14.72
N ALA A 52 -12.81 -19.94 -14.13
CA ALA A 52 -11.58 -19.47 -14.72
C ALA A 52 -10.53 -20.60 -14.88
N ALA A 53 -10.38 -21.47 -13.86
CA ALA A 53 -9.42 -22.57 -13.88
C ALA A 53 -9.66 -23.54 -15.04
N PHE A 54 -10.91 -23.83 -15.39
CA PHE A 54 -11.24 -24.67 -16.55
C PHE A 54 -10.95 -24.01 -17.89
N GLN A 55 -10.79 -22.70 -17.95
CA GLN A 55 -10.44 -21.97 -19.16
C GLN A 55 -8.92 -21.89 -19.40
N TYR A 56 -8.11 -22.10 -18.36
CA TYR A 56 -6.65 -22.09 -18.51
C TYR A 56 -6.18 -23.33 -19.28
N ARG A 57 -5.45 -23.07 -20.36
CA ARG A 57 -4.78 -24.12 -21.16
C ARG A 57 -3.30 -23.80 -21.25
N VAL A 58 -2.47 -24.79 -21.01
CA VAL A 58 -1.04 -24.68 -21.26
C VAL A 58 -0.82 -24.69 -22.77
N PRO A 59 -0.14 -23.67 -23.33
CA PRO A 59 0.20 -23.67 -24.76
C PRO A 59 1.04 -24.90 -25.12
N GLN A 60 0.89 -25.39 -26.34
CA GLN A 60 1.72 -26.49 -26.85
C GLN A 60 3.18 -26.05 -26.94
N GLU A 61 4.10 -27.02 -26.86
CA GLU A 61 5.54 -26.76 -27.07
C GLU A 61 5.77 -26.09 -28.41
N GLY A 62 6.54 -25.00 -28.41
CA GLY A 62 6.83 -24.21 -29.62
C GLY A 62 5.74 -23.20 -30.01
N TRP A 63 4.62 -23.10 -29.28
CA TRP A 63 3.61 -22.09 -29.55
C TRP A 63 4.16 -20.66 -29.33
N LYS A 64 3.91 -19.81 -30.32
CA LYS A 64 4.27 -18.39 -30.26
C LYS A 64 3.04 -17.55 -30.68
N PRO A 65 2.83 -16.37 -30.05
CA PRO A 65 1.81 -15.44 -30.51
C PRO A 65 2.04 -15.05 -31.98
N LYS A 66 0.98 -14.83 -32.72
CA LYS A 66 1.10 -14.34 -34.11
C LYS A 66 1.82 -13.00 -34.13
N GLY A 67 2.88 -12.89 -34.95
CA GLY A 67 3.70 -11.68 -35.07
C GLY A 67 4.76 -11.51 -33.97
N TYR A 68 4.95 -12.50 -33.10
CA TYR A 68 6.04 -12.47 -32.12
C TYR A 68 7.34 -12.94 -32.75
N GLU A 69 8.29 -12.02 -32.86
CA GLU A 69 9.68 -12.32 -33.16
C GLU A 69 10.50 -12.19 -31.86
N PRO A 70 11.31 -13.20 -31.50
CA PRO A 70 12.15 -13.07 -30.32
C PRO A 70 13.15 -11.92 -30.55
N PRO A 71 13.41 -11.07 -29.53
CA PRO A 71 14.35 -9.96 -29.67
C PRO A 71 15.74 -10.48 -30.00
N SER A 72 16.44 -9.74 -30.86
CA SER A 72 17.82 -10.07 -31.23
C SER A 72 18.77 -9.99 -30.00
N GLU A 73 19.93 -10.67 -30.08
CA GLU A 73 20.92 -10.62 -29.00
C GLU A 73 21.35 -9.18 -28.67
N LYS A 74 21.47 -8.30 -29.68
CA LYS A 74 21.84 -6.89 -29.51
C LYS A 74 20.73 -6.10 -28.77
N GLU A 75 19.47 -6.34 -29.11
CA GLU A 75 18.34 -5.70 -28.44
C GLU A 75 18.17 -6.21 -27.02
N SER A 76 18.38 -7.49 -26.77
CA SER A 76 18.35 -8.10 -25.45
C SER A 76 19.45 -7.54 -24.56
N ALA A 77 20.68 -7.43 -25.07
CA ALA A 77 21.80 -6.84 -24.37
C ALA A 77 21.58 -5.34 -24.05
N ALA A 78 21.04 -4.57 -25.01
CA ALA A 78 20.75 -3.16 -24.82
C ALA A 78 19.69 -2.93 -23.73
N LYS A 79 18.72 -3.84 -23.57
CA LYS A 79 17.67 -3.78 -22.54
C LYS A 79 18.03 -4.57 -21.27
N MET A 80 19.25 -5.05 -21.13
CA MET A 80 19.73 -5.90 -20.01
C MET A 80 18.85 -7.14 -19.78
N LYS A 81 18.34 -7.75 -20.85
CA LYS A 81 17.56 -8.98 -20.81
C LYS A 81 18.45 -10.19 -21.05
N THR A 82 18.34 -11.19 -20.19
CA THR A 82 19.04 -12.46 -20.40
C THR A 82 18.28 -13.35 -21.39
N LEU A 83 19.04 -14.01 -22.27
CA LEU A 83 18.52 -15.08 -23.13
C LEU A 83 18.61 -16.46 -22.46
N ASN A 84 19.33 -16.58 -21.36
CA ASN A 84 19.54 -17.81 -20.64
C ASN A 84 18.51 -17.98 -19.53
N ASN A 85 18.08 -19.23 -19.30
CA ASN A 85 17.20 -19.57 -18.20
C ASN A 85 18.01 -20.08 -17.01
N VAL A 86 17.95 -19.37 -15.89
CA VAL A 86 18.63 -19.73 -14.65
C VAL A 86 17.69 -20.60 -13.81
N HIS A 87 18.20 -21.77 -13.38
CA HIS A 87 17.41 -22.65 -12.50
C HIS A 87 17.19 -21.99 -11.14
N ILE A 88 16.03 -22.27 -10.53
CA ILE A 88 15.58 -21.67 -9.26
C ILE A 88 16.64 -21.74 -8.16
N ASN A 89 17.27 -22.91 -7.99
CA ASN A 89 18.28 -23.15 -6.94
C ASN A 89 19.61 -22.41 -7.19
N GLN A 90 19.85 -21.96 -8.42
CA GLN A 90 20.99 -21.11 -8.77
C GLN A 90 20.63 -19.64 -8.56
N ALA A 91 19.45 -19.22 -8.99
CA ALA A 91 18.99 -17.84 -8.85
C ALA A 91 19.04 -17.34 -7.39
N ILE A 92 18.59 -18.16 -6.44
CA ILE A 92 18.59 -17.81 -5.00
C ILE A 92 20.00 -17.75 -4.38
N LYS A 93 21.04 -18.19 -5.08
CA LYS A 93 22.41 -18.09 -4.61
C LYS A 93 23.12 -16.84 -5.14
N THR A 94 22.44 -16.07 -6.00
CA THR A 94 23.00 -14.86 -6.60
C THR A 94 22.77 -13.64 -5.72
N PRO A 95 23.73 -12.71 -5.65
CA PRO A 95 23.55 -11.46 -4.92
C PRO A 95 22.40 -10.62 -5.49
N GLN A 96 22.11 -10.72 -6.79
CA GLN A 96 21.04 -10.02 -7.47
C GLN A 96 19.66 -10.39 -6.92
N PHE A 97 19.44 -11.66 -6.56
CA PHE A 97 18.21 -12.11 -5.92
C PHE A 97 18.01 -11.40 -4.58
N TYR A 98 19.03 -11.33 -3.74
CA TYR A 98 18.94 -10.68 -2.43
C TYR A 98 18.82 -9.17 -2.54
N GLN A 99 19.45 -8.53 -3.53
CA GLN A 99 19.26 -7.11 -3.81
C GLN A 99 17.81 -6.82 -4.15
N LEU A 100 17.18 -7.61 -5.05
CA LEU A 100 15.77 -7.46 -5.36
C LEU A 100 14.87 -7.78 -4.16
N TRP A 101 15.24 -8.74 -3.34
CA TRP A 101 14.52 -9.08 -2.12
C TRP A 101 14.50 -7.88 -1.16
N ILE A 102 15.65 -7.25 -0.93
CA ILE A 102 15.78 -6.05 -0.08
C ILE A 102 14.96 -4.90 -0.65
N VAL A 103 15.11 -4.62 -1.95
CA VAL A 103 14.38 -3.58 -2.65
C VAL A 103 12.87 -3.78 -2.49
N LEU A 104 12.38 -5.00 -2.73
CA LEU A 104 10.96 -5.32 -2.59
C LEU A 104 10.51 -5.20 -1.13
N CYS A 105 11.28 -5.73 -0.18
CA CYS A 105 10.96 -5.70 1.24
C CYS A 105 10.76 -4.27 1.75
N PHE A 106 11.70 -3.35 1.47
CA PHE A 106 11.60 -1.97 1.92
C PHE A 106 10.53 -1.17 1.18
N ASN A 107 10.37 -1.37 -0.13
CA ASN A 107 9.30 -0.73 -0.89
C ASN A 107 7.92 -1.12 -0.36
N VAL A 108 7.74 -2.40 -0.05
CA VAL A 108 6.47 -2.92 0.46
C VAL A 108 6.25 -2.51 1.92
N SER A 109 7.28 -2.54 2.77
CA SER A 109 7.19 -2.12 4.19
C SER A 109 6.66 -0.69 4.33
N ALA A 110 7.17 0.23 3.50
CA ALA A 110 6.74 1.62 3.50
C ALA A 110 5.24 1.75 3.17
N GLY A 111 4.75 1.04 2.14
CA GLY A 111 3.35 1.11 1.74
C GLY A 111 2.39 0.41 2.71
N ILE A 112 2.70 -0.84 3.12
CA ILE A 112 1.84 -1.60 4.05
C ILE A 112 1.73 -0.91 5.40
N GLY A 113 2.82 -0.35 5.92
CA GLY A 113 2.81 0.39 7.17
C GLY A 113 1.81 1.55 7.14
N VAL A 114 1.85 2.35 6.08
CA VAL A 114 0.95 3.50 5.92
C VAL A 114 -0.50 3.07 5.69
N ILE A 115 -0.77 2.04 4.88
CA ILE A 115 -2.14 1.54 4.62
C ILE A 115 -2.84 1.17 5.93
N GLY A 116 -2.14 0.51 6.85
CA GLY A 116 -2.71 0.06 8.13
C GLY A 116 -3.22 1.20 9.01
N VAL A 117 -2.63 2.39 8.90
CA VAL A 117 -2.97 3.57 9.72
C VAL A 117 -3.55 4.73 8.90
N ALA A 118 -3.75 4.58 7.61
CA ALA A 118 -4.10 5.65 6.68
C ALA A 118 -5.35 6.45 7.11
N LYS A 119 -6.42 5.77 7.51
CA LYS A 119 -7.66 6.41 7.99
C LYS A 119 -7.41 7.22 9.25
N THR A 120 -6.73 6.62 10.23
CA THR A 120 -6.41 7.26 11.51
C THR A 120 -5.50 8.47 11.29
N MET A 121 -4.46 8.28 10.48
CA MET A 121 -3.51 9.35 10.12
C MET A 121 -4.22 10.55 9.46
N MET A 122 -5.11 10.30 8.50
CA MET A 122 -5.90 11.36 7.86
C MET A 122 -6.77 12.11 8.89
N SER A 123 -7.42 11.38 9.78
CA SER A 123 -8.27 11.98 10.82
C SER A 123 -7.47 12.72 11.90
N GLU A 124 -6.31 12.23 12.29
CA GLU A 124 -5.46 12.86 13.32
C GLU A 124 -4.77 14.12 12.81
N ILE A 125 -4.25 14.10 11.57
CA ILE A 125 -3.54 15.26 11.01
C ILE A 125 -4.51 16.37 10.62
N PHE A 126 -5.65 16.04 10.01
CA PHE A 126 -6.53 17.03 9.38
C PHE A 126 -7.91 17.15 10.01
N GLY A 127 -8.33 16.20 10.85
CA GLY A 127 -9.66 16.18 11.44
C GLY A 127 -9.86 17.15 12.60
N SER A 128 -8.78 17.66 13.19
CA SER A 128 -8.81 18.56 14.36
C SER A 128 -8.66 20.05 13.98
N ALA A 129 -8.97 20.42 12.75
CA ALA A 129 -8.87 21.81 12.30
C ALA A 129 -9.78 22.73 13.15
N PRO A 130 -9.25 23.90 13.62
CA PRO A 130 -10.00 24.82 14.47
C PRO A 130 -11.30 25.32 13.78
N ALA A 131 -12.33 25.56 14.58
CA ALA A 131 -13.56 26.18 14.09
C ALA A 131 -13.26 27.56 13.50
N GLY A 132 -13.74 27.82 12.29
CA GLY A 132 -13.48 29.07 11.56
C GLY A 132 -12.27 29.02 10.61
N SER A 133 -11.48 27.93 10.61
CA SER A 133 -10.47 27.72 9.58
C SER A 133 -11.09 27.23 8.26
N GLU A 134 -10.34 27.38 7.15
CA GLU A 134 -10.77 26.87 5.84
C GLU A 134 -11.05 25.36 5.85
N MET A 135 -10.43 24.63 6.76
CA MET A 135 -10.53 23.18 6.89
C MET A 135 -11.55 22.71 7.91
N ALA A 136 -12.24 23.63 8.60
CA ALA A 136 -13.22 23.29 9.61
C ALA A 136 -14.28 22.33 9.05
N ASN A 137 -14.44 21.17 9.69
CA ASN A 137 -15.41 20.13 9.31
C ASN A 137 -15.21 19.47 7.93
N MET A 138 -14.11 19.72 7.21
CA MET A 138 -13.88 19.09 5.90
C MET A 138 -13.49 17.62 6.02
N VAL A 139 -12.61 17.28 6.96
CA VAL A 139 -12.12 15.91 7.13
C VAL A 139 -12.98 15.17 8.13
N THR A 140 -14.09 14.69 7.65
CA THR A 140 -15.00 13.81 8.40
C THR A 140 -14.52 12.36 8.37
N ALA A 141 -15.11 11.50 9.21
CA ALA A 141 -14.88 10.05 9.17
C ALA A 141 -15.20 9.43 7.80
N GLY A 142 -16.18 10.01 7.06
CA GLY A 142 -16.51 9.62 5.69
C GLY A 142 -15.40 10.01 4.70
N PHE A 143 -14.87 11.21 4.80
CA PHE A 143 -13.74 11.67 4.01
C PHE A 143 -12.50 10.77 4.20
N ALA A 144 -12.16 10.48 5.47
CA ALA A 144 -11.04 9.58 5.78
C ALA A 144 -11.25 8.15 5.25
N GLY A 145 -12.51 7.68 5.20
CA GLY A 145 -12.86 6.42 4.55
C GLY A 145 -12.68 6.46 3.03
N THR A 146 -13.11 7.55 2.39
CA THR A 146 -12.91 7.76 0.95
C THR A 146 -11.42 7.87 0.59
N TYR A 147 -10.60 8.47 1.45
CA TYR A 147 -9.15 8.52 1.27
C TYR A 147 -8.54 7.11 1.17
N VAL A 148 -8.93 6.18 2.04
CA VAL A 148 -8.46 4.77 1.99
C VAL A 148 -8.92 4.09 0.70
N LEU A 149 -10.15 4.37 0.24
CA LEU A 149 -10.63 3.87 -1.05
C LEU A 149 -9.77 4.38 -2.21
N MET A 150 -9.45 5.68 -2.21
CA MET A 150 -8.58 6.28 -3.23
C MET A 150 -7.17 5.70 -3.24
N ILE A 151 -6.59 5.42 -2.08
CA ILE A 151 -5.33 4.67 -1.98
C ILE A 151 -5.39 3.37 -2.80
N SER A 152 -6.48 2.60 -2.67
CA SER A 152 -6.66 1.34 -3.40
C SER A 152 -6.78 1.55 -4.91
N VAL A 153 -7.50 2.58 -5.34
CA VAL A 153 -7.64 2.95 -6.76
C VAL A 153 -6.29 3.33 -7.36
N PHE A 154 -5.55 4.22 -6.71
CA PHE A 154 -4.24 4.66 -7.18
C PHE A 154 -3.20 3.53 -7.18
N ASN A 155 -3.25 2.63 -6.19
CA ASN A 155 -2.44 1.42 -6.17
C ASN A 155 -2.73 0.54 -7.40
N MET A 156 -3.99 0.33 -7.73
CA MET A 156 -4.40 -0.44 -8.92
C MET A 156 -3.93 0.24 -10.22
N CYS A 157 -4.20 1.54 -10.38
CA CYS A 157 -3.76 2.30 -11.55
C CYS A 157 -2.23 2.29 -11.69
N GLY A 158 -1.53 2.40 -10.56
CA GLY A 158 -0.07 2.36 -10.52
C GLY A 158 0.51 1.06 -11.07
N ARG A 159 -0.15 -0.07 -10.86
CA ARG A 159 0.29 -1.37 -11.43
C ARG A 159 0.32 -1.34 -12.95
N ILE A 160 -0.70 -0.75 -13.57
CA ILE A 160 -0.82 -0.65 -15.03
C ILE A 160 0.18 0.39 -15.56
N ILE A 161 0.16 1.58 -15.00
CA ILE A 161 0.98 2.71 -15.48
C ILE A 161 2.48 2.39 -15.37
N TRP A 162 2.95 2.00 -14.19
CA TRP A 162 4.38 1.79 -13.96
C TRP A 162 4.90 0.50 -14.60
N ALA A 163 4.08 -0.57 -14.68
CA ALA A 163 4.48 -1.77 -15.42
C ALA A 163 4.70 -1.44 -16.89
N SER A 164 3.75 -0.75 -17.53
CA SER A 164 3.88 -0.31 -18.92
C SER A 164 5.06 0.66 -19.10
N LEU A 165 5.18 1.67 -18.26
CA LEU A 165 6.27 2.64 -18.34
C LEU A 165 7.64 1.98 -18.18
N SER A 166 7.75 0.96 -17.31
CA SER A 166 9.00 0.24 -17.09
C SER A 166 9.49 -0.56 -18.32
N ASP A 167 8.61 -0.86 -19.28
CA ASP A 167 9.01 -1.45 -20.56
C ASP A 167 9.78 -0.47 -21.44
N TYR A 168 9.50 0.84 -21.30
CA TYR A 168 10.15 1.90 -22.08
C TYR A 168 11.43 2.43 -21.42
N ILE A 169 11.35 2.78 -20.13
CA ILE A 169 12.48 3.40 -19.40
C ILE A 169 13.44 2.38 -18.80
N GLY A 170 13.05 1.10 -18.79
CA GLY A 170 13.81 0.00 -18.19
C GLY A 170 13.51 -0.20 -16.70
N ARG A 171 13.56 -1.45 -16.24
CA ARG A 171 13.20 -1.85 -14.86
C ARG A 171 14.03 -1.13 -13.80
N LYS A 172 15.35 -1.08 -14.02
CA LYS A 172 16.29 -0.43 -13.10
C LYS A 172 15.96 1.05 -12.89
N ASN A 173 15.71 1.79 -13.99
CA ASN A 173 15.41 3.21 -13.94
C ASN A 173 14.06 3.48 -13.28
N THR A 174 13.09 2.58 -13.47
CA THR A 174 11.79 2.65 -12.79
C THR A 174 11.96 2.59 -11.27
N TYR A 175 12.78 1.67 -10.75
CA TYR A 175 13.06 1.60 -9.31
C TYR A 175 13.87 2.79 -8.81
N HIS A 176 14.81 3.33 -9.60
CA HIS A 176 15.48 4.59 -9.24
C HIS A 176 14.46 5.73 -9.10
N CYS A 177 13.50 5.81 -10.03
CA CYS A 177 12.41 6.78 -9.93
C CYS A 177 11.60 6.59 -8.64
N PHE A 178 11.25 5.35 -8.29
CA PHE A 178 10.53 5.07 -7.05
C PHE A 178 11.29 5.53 -5.81
N PHE A 179 12.59 5.28 -5.75
CA PHE A 179 13.39 5.68 -4.60
C PHE A 179 13.57 7.19 -4.51
N VAL A 180 13.95 7.85 -5.59
CA VAL A 180 14.19 9.30 -5.59
C VAL A 180 12.88 10.04 -5.34
N LEU A 181 11.87 9.82 -6.17
CA LEU A 181 10.57 10.49 -6.04
C LEU A 181 9.88 10.10 -4.74
N GLY A 182 9.91 8.83 -4.36
CA GLY A 182 9.34 8.34 -3.11
C GLY A 182 9.97 9.01 -1.90
N THR A 183 11.30 9.13 -1.84
CA THR A 183 11.99 9.81 -0.74
C THR A 183 11.54 11.26 -0.63
N LEU A 184 11.49 12.00 -1.74
CA LEU A 184 11.04 13.41 -1.75
C LEU A 184 9.60 13.54 -1.26
N LEU A 185 8.71 12.66 -1.73
CA LEU A 185 7.30 12.66 -1.34
C LEU A 185 7.13 12.27 0.14
N TYR A 186 7.83 11.25 0.64
CA TYR A 186 7.78 10.89 2.06
C TYR A 186 8.30 12.01 2.95
N LEU A 187 9.36 12.72 2.56
CA LEU A 187 9.88 13.89 3.29
C LEU A 187 8.89 15.06 3.29
N SER A 188 8.03 15.19 2.28
CA SER A 188 6.99 16.23 2.24
C SER A 188 5.86 16.00 3.25
N ILE A 189 5.61 14.75 3.68
CA ILE A 189 4.50 14.41 4.59
C ILE A 189 4.63 15.09 5.96
N PRO A 190 5.77 14.99 6.69
CA PRO A 190 5.94 15.70 7.96
C PRO A 190 5.85 17.23 7.80
N PHE A 191 6.36 17.77 6.67
CA PHE A 191 6.28 19.19 6.39
C PHE A 191 4.81 19.64 6.27
N THR A 192 3.99 18.94 5.47
CA THR A 192 2.57 19.29 5.30
C THR A 192 1.79 19.10 6.60
N ALA A 193 2.06 18.04 7.38
CA ALA A 193 1.44 17.79 8.67
C ALA A 193 1.75 18.91 9.69
N ASN A 194 3.02 19.35 9.75
CA ASN A 194 3.44 20.45 10.63
C ASN A 194 2.85 21.80 10.17
N ALA A 195 2.82 22.05 8.87
CA ALA A 195 2.26 23.30 8.33
C ALA A 195 0.76 23.43 8.64
N VAL A 196 0.00 22.34 8.56
CA VAL A 196 -1.43 22.30 8.93
C VAL A 196 -1.65 22.59 10.40
N SER A 197 -0.76 22.14 11.29
CA SER A 197 -0.89 22.40 12.72
C SER A 197 -0.71 23.88 13.08
N VAL A 198 0.03 24.63 12.27
CA VAL A 198 0.28 26.07 12.47
C VAL A 198 -0.76 26.91 11.73
N ASP A 199 -1.05 26.60 10.48
CA ASP A 199 -1.97 27.34 9.61
C ASP A 199 -2.82 26.35 8.79
N PRO A 200 -4.05 26.02 9.22
CA PRO A 200 -4.87 24.98 8.62
C PRO A 200 -5.51 25.42 7.29
N LYS A 201 -4.72 25.40 6.22
CA LYS A 201 -5.14 25.70 4.84
C LYS A 201 -5.45 24.43 4.04
N ILE A 202 -6.45 24.50 3.18
CA ILE A 202 -6.84 23.44 2.24
C ILE A 202 -5.66 22.98 1.37
N MET A 203 -4.77 23.92 1.00
CA MET A 203 -3.60 23.61 0.17
C MET A 203 -2.74 22.48 0.76
N TYR A 204 -2.52 22.44 2.06
CA TYR A 204 -1.72 21.38 2.70
C TYR A 204 -2.40 20.01 2.68
N LEU A 205 -3.74 20.00 2.80
CA LEU A 205 -4.52 18.77 2.61
C LEU A 205 -4.36 18.23 1.18
N VAL A 206 -4.47 19.12 0.18
CA VAL A 206 -4.30 18.75 -1.23
C VAL A 206 -2.89 18.24 -1.51
N MET A 207 -1.85 18.91 -0.99
CA MET A 207 -0.45 18.48 -1.15
C MET A 207 -0.23 17.10 -0.50
N PHE A 208 -0.71 16.89 0.72
CA PHE A 208 -0.62 15.61 1.41
C PHE A 208 -1.35 14.51 0.62
N TYR A 209 -2.58 14.79 0.19
CA TYR A 209 -3.38 13.85 -0.58
C TYR A 209 -2.69 13.48 -1.90
N ALA A 210 -2.22 14.45 -2.65
CA ALA A 210 -1.52 14.23 -3.91
C ALA A 210 -0.22 13.43 -3.71
N ALA A 211 0.60 13.80 -2.71
CA ALA A 211 1.84 13.10 -2.41
C ALA A 211 1.57 11.63 -2.05
N THR A 212 0.60 11.37 -1.19
CA THR A 212 0.26 9.99 -0.79
C THR A 212 -0.31 9.18 -1.95
N MET A 213 -1.16 9.77 -2.80
CA MET A 213 -1.69 9.07 -3.99
C MET A 213 -0.56 8.67 -4.95
N ILE A 214 0.40 9.55 -5.21
CA ILE A 214 1.58 9.24 -6.04
C ILE A 214 2.41 8.12 -5.40
N ILE A 215 2.68 8.19 -4.10
CA ILE A 215 3.39 7.13 -3.36
C ILE A 215 2.69 5.77 -3.57
N PHE A 216 1.36 5.74 -3.50
CA PHE A 216 0.62 4.48 -3.66
C PHE A 216 0.56 3.98 -5.10
N THR A 217 0.67 4.85 -6.11
CA THR A 217 0.92 4.37 -7.48
C THR A 217 2.25 3.64 -7.58
N MET A 218 3.32 4.18 -6.97
CA MET A 218 4.65 3.57 -6.98
C MET A 218 4.68 2.26 -6.17
N TYR A 219 3.95 2.20 -5.04
CA TYR A 219 3.77 0.97 -4.28
C TYR A 219 3.16 -0.15 -5.14
N GLY A 220 2.07 0.15 -5.84
CA GLY A 220 1.44 -0.79 -6.77
C GLY A 220 2.35 -1.16 -7.94
N GLY A 221 2.99 -0.16 -8.53
CA GLY A 221 3.93 -0.32 -9.64
C GLY A 221 5.14 -1.15 -9.29
N GLY A 222 5.72 -0.95 -8.11
CA GLY A 222 6.86 -1.71 -7.62
C GLY A 222 6.57 -3.21 -7.57
N PHE A 223 5.37 -3.57 -7.16
CA PHE A 223 4.94 -4.96 -7.12
C PHE A 223 4.68 -5.55 -8.53
N ALA A 224 4.06 -4.77 -9.41
CA ALA A 224 3.71 -5.25 -10.75
C ALA A 224 4.94 -5.40 -11.68
N THR A 225 6.01 -4.63 -11.44
CA THR A 225 7.23 -4.68 -12.26
C THR A 225 8.19 -5.82 -11.86
N ILE A 226 8.08 -6.37 -10.64
CA ILE A 226 8.99 -7.42 -10.14
C ILE A 226 9.01 -8.68 -11.00
N PRO A 227 7.87 -9.29 -11.41
CA PRO A 227 7.91 -10.50 -12.21
C PRO A 227 8.63 -10.29 -13.55
N ALA A 228 8.41 -9.14 -14.19
CA ALA A 228 9.08 -8.78 -15.42
C ALA A 228 10.58 -8.53 -15.20
N TYR A 229 10.97 -7.91 -14.08
CA TYR A 229 12.38 -7.73 -13.75
C TYR A 229 13.09 -9.06 -13.50
N LEU A 230 12.44 -10.01 -12.81
CA LEU A 230 12.97 -11.35 -12.63
C LEU A 230 13.12 -12.10 -13.98
N ALA A 231 12.14 -11.96 -14.88
CA ALA A 231 12.22 -12.52 -16.21
C ALA A 231 13.40 -11.95 -17.04
N ASP A 232 13.60 -10.64 -16.94
CA ASP A 232 14.71 -9.96 -17.61
C ASP A 232 16.08 -10.42 -17.06
N MET A 233 16.18 -10.73 -15.75
CA MET A 233 17.44 -11.11 -15.10
C MET A 233 17.73 -12.62 -15.15
N PHE A 234 16.73 -13.46 -14.96
CA PHE A 234 16.90 -14.91 -14.76
C PHE A 234 16.27 -15.75 -15.88
N GLY A 235 15.63 -15.11 -16.86
CA GLY A 235 14.91 -15.80 -17.93
C GLY A 235 13.49 -16.17 -17.52
N THR A 236 12.69 -16.52 -18.51
CA THR A 236 11.23 -16.71 -18.34
C THR A 236 10.85 -18.09 -17.80
N MET A 237 11.68 -19.12 -18.03
CA MET A 237 11.33 -20.52 -17.75
C MET A 237 11.01 -20.81 -16.29
N HIS A 238 11.80 -20.25 -15.37
CA HIS A 238 11.66 -20.50 -13.93
C HIS A 238 11.17 -19.29 -13.13
N VAL A 239 10.74 -18.22 -13.80
CA VAL A 239 10.38 -16.95 -13.17
C VAL A 239 9.31 -17.10 -12.08
N GLY A 240 8.31 -17.94 -12.30
CA GLY A 240 7.25 -18.16 -11.31
C GLY A 240 7.79 -18.75 -9.98
N GLY A 241 8.69 -19.73 -10.06
CA GLY A 241 9.30 -20.33 -8.88
C GLY A 241 10.30 -19.39 -8.18
N ILE A 242 11.04 -18.57 -8.93
CA ILE A 242 11.94 -17.56 -8.37
C ILE A 242 11.11 -16.46 -7.70
N HIS A 243 10.04 -16.00 -8.35
CA HIS A 243 9.12 -14.99 -7.81
C HIS A 243 8.45 -15.47 -6.52
N GLY A 244 7.97 -16.72 -6.48
CA GLY A 244 7.38 -17.30 -5.27
C GLY A 244 8.33 -17.25 -4.05
N ARG A 245 9.63 -17.48 -4.26
CA ARG A 245 10.64 -17.31 -3.20
C ARG A 245 10.93 -15.86 -2.86
N LEU A 246 10.92 -14.97 -3.86
CA LEU A 246 11.09 -13.54 -3.64
C LEU A 246 9.94 -12.93 -2.82
N LEU A 247 8.73 -13.49 -2.93
CA LEU A 247 7.56 -13.03 -2.16
C LEU A 247 7.69 -13.18 -0.64
N THR A 248 8.69 -13.94 -0.14
CA THR A 248 9.04 -13.92 1.28
C THR A 248 9.42 -12.52 1.76
N ALA A 249 9.95 -11.65 0.87
CA ALA A 249 10.19 -10.24 1.15
C ALA A 249 8.89 -9.50 1.50
N TRP A 250 7.79 -9.81 0.83
CA TRP A 250 6.49 -9.24 1.15
C TRP A 250 5.98 -9.68 2.52
N SER A 251 6.06 -10.97 2.83
CA SER A 251 5.66 -11.47 4.15
C SER A 251 6.46 -10.81 5.27
N THR A 252 7.76 -10.65 5.08
CA THR A 252 8.63 -9.92 6.01
C THR A 252 8.23 -8.45 6.13
N ALA A 253 7.96 -7.80 5.02
CA ALA A 253 7.50 -6.40 4.97
C ALA A 253 6.14 -6.20 5.67
N GLY A 254 5.24 -7.19 5.56
CA GLY A 254 3.94 -7.20 6.22
C GLY A 254 4.04 -7.22 7.76
N VAL A 255 5.16 -7.67 8.29
CA VAL A 255 5.46 -7.61 9.73
C VAL A 255 6.23 -6.32 10.06
N ILE A 256 7.32 -6.05 9.34
CA ILE A 256 8.21 -4.91 9.64
C ILE A 256 7.47 -3.58 9.50
N GLY A 257 6.70 -3.37 8.43
CA GLY A 257 6.03 -2.10 8.15
C GLY A 257 5.07 -1.66 9.28
N PRO A 258 4.01 -2.44 9.58
CA PRO A 258 3.08 -2.11 10.65
C PRO A 258 3.73 -2.00 12.04
N VAL A 259 4.68 -2.88 12.38
CA VAL A 259 5.39 -2.84 13.67
C VAL A 259 6.22 -1.55 13.77
N ALA A 260 6.98 -1.20 12.73
CA ALA A 260 7.78 0.02 12.73
C ALA A 260 6.90 1.28 12.91
N ILE A 261 5.78 1.36 12.18
CA ILE A 261 4.85 2.50 12.32
C ILE A 261 4.23 2.54 13.73
N ALA A 262 3.83 1.40 14.30
CA ALA A 262 3.26 1.33 15.63
C ALA A 262 4.26 1.80 16.71
N GLU A 263 5.51 1.35 16.65
CA GLU A 263 6.54 1.75 17.61
C GLU A 263 6.95 3.23 17.44
N LEU A 264 7.10 3.70 16.21
CA LEU A 264 7.40 5.12 15.97
C LEU A 264 6.26 6.03 16.48
N ARG A 265 5.00 5.63 16.29
CA ARG A 265 3.85 6.36 16.82
C ARG A 265 3.85 6.37 18.34
N LYS A 266 4.11 5.23 18.99
CA LYS A 266 4.20 5.11 20.44
C LYS A 266 5.29 6.02 21.01
N LEU A 267 6.48 6.02 20.41
CA LEU A 267 7.59 6.91 20.79
C LEU A 267 7.22 8.39 20.63
N SER A 268 6.56 8.74 19.52
CA SER A 268 6.12 10.12 19.28
C SER A 268 5.10 10.60 20.31
N VAL A 269 4.12 9.76 20.66
CA VAL A 269 3.11 10.06 21.68
C VAL A 269 3.76 10.20 23.05
N SER A 270 4.65 9.28 23.44
CA SER A 270 5.39 9.35 24.72
C SER A 270 6.20 10.64 24.84
N ASN A 271 6.99 10.98 23.81
CA ASN A 271 7.78 12.20 23.81
C ASN A 271 6.93 13.48 23.89
N SER A 272 5.72 13.44 23.32
CA SER A 272 4.79 14.58 23.38
C SER A 272 4.16 14.71 24.77
N LEU A 273 3.84 13.60 25.42
CA LEU A 273 3.34 13.58 26.80
C LEU A 273 4.40 14.07 27.80
N ASP A 274 5.64 13.60 27.65
CA ASP A 274 6.75 14.02 28.52
C ASP A 274 7.00 15.53 28.42
N LYS A 275 6.91 16.11 27.22
CA LYS A 275 7.00 17.56 27.01
C LYS A 275 5.85 18.31 27.66
N LEU A 276 4.63 17.79 27.58
CA LEU A 276 3.45 18.39 28.23
C LEU A 276 3.58 18.36 29.75
N VAL A 277 3.99 17.22 30.32
CA VAL A 277 4.21 17.08 31.75
C VAL A 277 5.27 18.07 32.24
N ALA A 278 6.42 18.18 31.55
CA ALA A 278 7.48 19.14 31.87
C ALA A 278 7.05 20.61 31.76
N THR A 279 5.97 20.90 31.02
CA THR A 279 5.42 22.26 30.90
C THR A 279 4.42 22.56 32.01
N ILE A 280 3.77 21.56 32.59
CA ILE A 280 2.74 21.70 33.62
C ILE A 280 3.35 21.65 35.03
N ASP A 281 4.42 20.88 35.20
CA ASP A 281 5.12 20.66 36.47
C ASP A 281 6.61 21.04 36.30
N PRO A 282 6.94 22.36 36.30
CA PRO A 282 8.31 22.85 36.06
C PRO A 282 9.23 22.64 37.27
#